data_7f4f3f57400bf7d465f151f4d00b1b0e
#
_entry.id   7f4f3f57400bf7d465f151f4d00b1b0e
#
_cell.length_a   1.000
_cell.length_b   1.000
_cell.length_c   1.000
_cell.angle_alpha   90.00
_cell.angle_beta   90.00
_cell.angle_gamma   90.00
#
_symmetry.space_group_name_H-M   'P 1'
#
loop_
_entity.id
_entity.type
_entity.pdbx_description
1 polymer ?
#
loop_
_entity_poly.entity_id
_entity_poly.type
_entity_poly.pdbx_seq_one_letter_code
_entity_poly.pdbx_strand_id
1 'polypeptide(L)'
;MWGALLSKAVYDSYDEHTHPFSDGFIDEKTVEAIRNDAIEMYDELDGVKDGIVSNIYAARMNRDVFLRKIQEKYHLTDAQIQTIQVYEDGFKLDYSMPNGEKRYHGYCALEGGIMDLGPDPVPREPLDTRYNVHHGDRSDGVFKYFITKDKNWKLIDHDYYKPDEKLYHMLMEASSQYDVSMDFDEFVSHGGKLILFTSWNDMSISPWQIINQYQKLVKKYGQKKADSFMKFYCMPSATHCSGIRMDYLEWLDTWCSEEKYPEETLYGVIEKTGGEMPMATFLGWVKYKDGDPLKGTSYEVSYEIPEGFFDNFA
;
A
#
# COMPACT_ATOMS: atom_id res chain seq x y z
N MET A 1 -0.64 -0.11 14.06
CA MET A 1 -0.33 1.32 14.24
C MET A 1 -0.81 2.20 13.09
N TRP A 2 -0.65 1.78 11.83
CA TRP A 2 -1.05 2.56 10.66
C TRP A 2 -2.53 2.97 10.71
N GLY A 3 -3.44 2.02 10.93
CA GLY A 3 -4.87 2.32 11.05
C GLY A 3 -5.25 3.18 12.25
N ALA A 4 -4.47 3.13 13.34
CA ALA A 4 -4.70 4.01 14.49
C ALA A 4 -4.43 5.48 14.13
N LEU A 5 -3.33 5.75 13.42
CA LEU A 5 -2.98 7.09 12.98
C LEU A 5 -3.91 7.63 11.89
N LEU A 6 -4.32 6.76 10.96
CA LEU A 6 -5.33 7.14 9.96
C LEU A 6 -6.69 7.42 10.63
N SER A 7 -7.14 6.56 11.54
CA SER A 7 -8.39 6.79 12.27
C SER A 7 -8.34 8.11 13.05
N LYS A 8 -7.19 8.42 13.62
CA LYS A 8 -6.99 9.70 14.31
C LYS A 8 -7.06 10.87 13.33
N ALA A 9 -6.41 10.79 12.16
CA ALA A 9 -6.49 11.85 11.14
C ALA A 9 -7.94 12.09 10.68
N VAL A 10 -8.74 11.03 10.56
CA VAL A 10 -10.14 11.15 10.13
C VAL A 10 -11.02 11.67 11.26
N TYR A 11 -10.86 11.18 12.51
CA TYR A 11 -11.86 11.32 13.59
C TYR A 11 -11.41 12.18 14.77
N ASP A 12 -10.19 12.72 14.82
CA ASP A 12 -9.65 13.43 16.01
C ASP A 12 -10.49 14.63 16.46
N SER A 13 -11.17 15.29 15.52
CA SER A 13 -12.04 16.43 15.83
C SER A 13 -13.43 16.05 16.33
N TYR A 14 -13.79 14.76 16.27
CA TYR A 14 -15.13 14.32 16.62
C TYR A 14 -15.43 14.48 18.12
N ASP A 15 -16.57 15.11 18.41
CA ASP A 15 -17.17 15.17 19.74
C ASP A 15 -18.71 15.17 19.60
N GLU A 16 -19.39 14.24 20.23
CA GLU A 16 -20.83 14.03 20.04
C GLU A 16 -21.70 15.24 20.44
N HIS A 17 -21.20 16.13 21.30
CA HIS A 17 -21.93 17.27 21.81
C HIS A 17 -21.56 18.58 21.13
N THR A 18 -20.28 18.76 20.81
CA THR A 18 -19.76 20.04 20.33
C THR A 18 -19.33 19.99 18.86
N HIS A 19 -18.97 18.80 18.36
CA HIS A 19 -18.45 18.61 16.99
C HIS A 19 -18.89 17.25 16.41
N PRO A 20 -20.18 17.11 16.04
CA PRO A 20 -20.81 15.81 15.73
C PRO A 20 -20.38 15.20 14.38
N PHE A 21 -19.52 15.87 13.61
CA PHE A 21 -18.96 15.37 12.36
C PHE A 21 -17.44 15.58 12.35
N SER A 22 -16.73 14.59 11.85
CA SER A 22 -15.26 14.61 11.78
C SER A 22 -14.76 15.49 10.65
N ASP A 23 -13.87 16.45 10.93
CA ASP A 23 -13.33 17.39 9.93
C ASP A 23 -12.47 16.70 8.87
N GLY A 24 -11.77 15.62 9.26
CA GLY A 24 -10.91 14.87 8.37
C GLY A 24 -11.65 13.87 7.47
N PHE A 25 -12.96 13.68 7.67
CA PHE A 25 -13.75 12.75 6.88
C PHE A 25 -13.98 13.26 5.45
N ILE A 26 -13.86 12.36 4.49
CA ILE A 26 -14.17 12.60 3.07
C ILE A 26 -15.19 11.54 2.64
N ASP A 27 -16.32 11.97 2.10
CA ASP A 27 -17.37 11.04 1.69
C ASP A 27 -16.96 10.15 0.51
N GLU A 28 -17.60 8.98 0.40
CA GLU A 28 -17.26 7.96 -0.60
C GLU A 28 -17.34 8.48 -2.04
N LYS A 29 -18.29 9.36 -2.37
CA LYS A 29 -18.42 9.91 -3.72
C LYS A 29 -17.25 10.82 -4.06
N THR A 30 -16.80 11.62 -3.10
CA THR A 30 -15.63 12.49 -3.27
C THR A 30 -14.37 11.65 -3.39
N VAL A 31 -14.21 10.61 -2.57
CA VAL A 31 -13.09 9.66 -2.66
C VAL A 31 -13.05 8.96 -4.03
N GLU A 32 -14.19 8.46 -4.51
CA GLU A 32 -14.30 7.84 -5.83
C GLU A 32 -14.01 8.84 -6.97
N ALA A 33 -14.49 10.06 -6.85
CA ALA A 33 -14.22 11.10 -7.83
C ALA A 33 -12.74 11.49 -7.88
N ILE A 34 -12.06 11.60 -6.74
CA ILE A 34 -10.61 11.81 -6.66
C ILE A 34 -9.86 10.69 -7.37
N ARG A 35 -10.23 9.44 -7.10
CA ARG A 35 -9.63 8.28 -7.76
C ARG A 35 -9.80 8.31 -9.28
N ASN A 36 -11.00 8.62 -9.75
CA ASN A 36 -11.29 8.71 -11.19
C ASN A 36 -10.50 9.84 -11.84
N ASP A 37 -10.35 10.99 -11.19
CA ASP A 37 -9.51 12.09 -11.67
C ASP A 37 -8.02 11.71 -11.74
N ALA A 38 -7.53 10.91 -10.79
CA ALA A 38 -6.15 10.41 -10.84
C ALA A 38 -5.95 9.45 -12.03
N ILE A 39 -6.87 8.52 -12.24
CA ILE A 39 -6.85 7.62 -13.40
C ILE A 39 -6.90 8.45 -14.69
N GLU A 40 -7.84 9.41 -14.82
CA GLU A 40 -7.91 10.27 -16.00
C GLU A 40 -6.61 11.03 -16.27
N MET A 41 -5.91 11.45 -15.22
CA MET A 41 -4.67 12.23 -15.34
C MET A 41 -3.45 11.36 -15.72
N TYR A 42 -3.43 10.09 -15.29
CA TYR A 42 -2.21 9.28 -15.34
C TYR A 42 -2.29 8.04 -16.22
N ASP A 43 -3.49 7.64 -16.67
CA ASP A 43 -3.74 6.44 -17.45
C ASP A 43 -2.84 6.35 -18.71
N GLU A 44 -2.72 7.45 -19.46
CA GLU A 44 -1.91 7.50 -20.67
C GLU A 44 -0.38 7.55 -20.45
N LEU A 45 0.10 7.58 -19.20
CA LEU A 45 1.55 7.63 -18.90
C LEU A 45 2.29 6.34 -19.26
N ASP A 46 1.58 5.26 -19.48
CA ASP A 46 2.13 3.99 -19.94
C ASP A 46 1.94 3.75 -21.45
N GLY A 47 1.27 4.67 -22.16
CA GLY A 47 1.08 4.66 -23.60
C GLY A 47 -0.29 4.18 -24.08
N VAL A 48 -1.21 3.80 -23.17
CA VAL A 48 -2.57 3.38 -23.52
C VAL A 48 -3.58 3.96 -22.52
N LYS A 49 -4.82 4.09 -22.95
CA LYS A 49 -5.93 4.52 -22.08
C LYS A 49 -6.87 3.35 -21.86
N ASP A 50 -6.55 2.57 -20.81
CA ASP A 50 -7.28 1.33 -20.47
C ASP A 50 -7.87 1.32 -19.05
N GLY A 51 -7.72 2.42 -18.31
CA GLY A 51 -8.20 2.59 -16.94
C GLY A 51 -7.23 2.04 -15.90
N ILE A 52 -5.96 1.80 -16.27
CA ILE A 52 -4.92 1.24 -15.40
C ILE A 52 -3.70 2.14 -15.40
N VAL A 53 -3.34 2.69 -14.24
CA VAL A 53 -2.11 3.48 -14.08
C VAL A 53 -0.94 2.52 -13.86
N SER A 54 -0.26 2.13 -14.94
CA SER A 54 0.88 1.21 -14.87
C SER A 54 2.19 1.92 -14.57
N ASN A 55 2.40 3.15 -15.08
CA ASN A 55 3.59 3.95 -14.77
C ASN A 55 3.42 4.72 -13.45
N ILE A 56 3.40 3.98 -12.36
CA ILE A 56 3.22 4.50 -11.01
C ILE A 56 4.30 5.52 -10.62
N TYR A 57 5.52 5.36 -11.14
CA TYR A 57 6.63 6.24 -10.82
C TYR A 57 6.43 7.64 -11.37
N ALA A 58 6.01 7.75 -12.63
CA ALA A 58 5.69 9.05 -13.23
C ALA A 58 4.44 9.68 -12.61
N ALA A 59 3.42 8.89 -12.26
CA ALA A 59 2.25 9.38 -11.54
C ALA A 59 2.64 9.98 -10.19
N ARG A 60 3.45 9.27 -9.40
CA ARG A 60 3.89 9.72 -8.07
C ARG A 60 4.73 11.00 -8.10
N MET A 61 5.54 11.21 -9.11
CA MET A 61 6.28 12.48 -9.28
C MET A 61 5.37 13.69 -9.48
N ASN A 62 4.13 13.48 -9.88
CA ASN A 62 3.13 14.52 -10.11
C ASN A 62 2.09 14.64 -8.98
N ARG A 63 2.20 13.87 -7.90
CA ARG A 63 1.20 13.78 -6.83
C ARG A 63 0.89 15.13 -6.16
N ASP A 64 1.89 15.98 -5.94
CA ASP A 64 1.70 17.29 -5.30
C ASP A 64 0.92 18.26 -6.19
N VAL A 65 1.10 18.14 -7.51
CA VAL A 65 0.30 18.90 -8.50
C VAL A 65 -1.13 18.41 -8.48
N PHE A 66 -1.31 17.10 -8.45
CA PHE A 66 -2.64 16.49 -8.37
C PHE A 66 -3.35 16.83 -7.06
N LEU A 67 -2.65 16.76 -5.91
CA LEU A 67 -3.22 17.11 -4.61
C LEU A 67 -3.78 18.55 -4.58
N ARG A 68 -3.03 19.53 -5.10
CA ARG A 68 -3.53 20.90 -5.22
C ARG A 68 -4.76 21.00 -6.13
N LYS A 69 -4.76 20.30 -7.26
CA LYS A 69 -5.88 20.27 -8.20
C LYS A 69 -7.17 19.74 -7.56
N ILE A 70 -7.09 18.64 -6.81
CA ILE A 70 -8.28 18.07 -6.14
C ILE A 70 -8.72 18.92 -4.95
N GLN A 71 -7.79 19.54 -4.22
CA GLN A 71 -8.12 20.49 -3.15
C GLN A 71 -8.98 21.63 -3.67
N GLU A 72 -8.57 22.24 -4.78
CA GLU A 72 -9.36 23.31 -5.42
C GLU A 72 -10.69 22.80 -5.99
N LYS A 73 -10.67 21.68 -6.72
CA LYS A 73 -11.85 21.12 -7.40
C LYS A 73 -12.96 20.70 -6.43
N TYR A 74 -12.59 20.06 -5.33
CA TYR A 74 -13.54 19.49 -4.36
C TYR A 74 -13.68 20.36 -3.11
N HIS A 75 -13.00 21.51 -3.04
CA HIS A 75 -13.01 22.42 -1.88
C HIS A 75 -12.62 21.71 -0.58
N LEU A 76 -11.62 20.82 -0.66
CA LEU A 76 -11.16 20.04 0.50
C LEU A 76 -10.56 20.96 1.56
N THR A 77 -10.94 20.71 2.81
CA THR A 77 -10.40 21.42 3.97
C THR A 77 -8.98 20.95 4.27
N ASP A 78 -8.24 21.70 5.09
CA ASP A 78 -6.90 21.32 5.52
C ASP A 78 -6.91 19.99 6.30
N ALA A 79 -7.94 19.71 7.09
CA ALA A 79 -8.11 18.44 7.80
C ALA A 79 -8.29 17.25 6.82
N GLN A 80 -9.09 17.43 5.76
CA GLN A 80 -9.27 16.43 4.71
C GLN A 80 -7.98 16.20 3.90
N ILE A 81 -7.24 17.26 3.60
CA ILE A 81 -5.92 17.15 2.97
C ILE A 81 -4.95 16.40 3.88
N GLN A 82 -4.95 16.64 5.18
CA GLN A 82 -4.14 15.88 6.13
C GLN A 82 -4.50 14.38 6.14
N THR A 83 -5.79 14.03 6.08
CA THR A 83 -6.24 12.64 5.93
C THR A 83 -5.66 12.00 4.68
N ILE A 84 -5.75 12.67 3.52
CA ILE A 84 -5.18 12.18 2.25
C ILE A 84 -3.66 12.02 2.38
N GLN A 85 -2.95 12.99 2.97
CA GLN A 85 -1.49 12.92 3.15
C GLN A 85 -1.08 11.79 4.09
N VAL A 86 -1.80 11.54 5.18
CA VAL A 86 -1.54 10.39 6.05
C VAL A 86 -1.75 9.08 5.28
N TYR A 87 -2.79 9.00 4.44
CA TYR A 87 -3.06 7.83 3.62
C TYR A 87 -1.95 7.63 2.56
N GLU A 88 -1.52 8.69 1.91
CA GLU A 88 -0.55 8.69 0.81
C GLU A 88 0.90 8.52 1.28
N ASP A 89 1.31 9.29 2.28
CA ASP A 89 2.71 9.35 2.72
C ASP A 89 3.02 8.40 3.86
N GLY A 90 1.99 7.93 4.56
CA GLY A 90 2.16 7.20 5.80
C GLY A 90 2.64 8.10 6.94
N PHE A 91 3.48 7.57 7.80
CA PHE A 91 3.94 8.31 8.98
C PHE A 91 5.37 7.92 9.40
N LYS A 92 6.01 8.83 10.11
CA LYS A 92 7.34 8.64 10.69
C LYS A 92 7.27 8.83 12.20
N LEU A 93 7.82 7.88 12.95
CA LEU A 93 7.91 7.91 14.40
C LEU A 93 9.20 8.60 14.85
N ASP A 94 9.16 9.26 15.99
CA ASP A 94 10.35 9.82 16.64
C ASP A 94 11.21 8.73 17.31
N TYR A 95 10.66 7.53 17.47
CA TYR A 95 11.32 6.37 18.06
C TYR A 95 11.40 5.20 17.05
N SER A 96 12.30 4.24 17.32
CA SER A 96 12.42 3.02 16.51
C SER A 96 11.62 1.89 17.11
N MET A 97 10.94 1.13 16.26
CA MET A 97 10.39 -0.18 16.63
C MET A 97 11.52 -1.21 16.77
N PRO A 98 11.32 -2.35 17.45
CA PRO A 98 12.35 -3.39 17.63
C PRO A 98 12.96 -3.93 16.34
N ASN A 99 12.19 -3.96 15.24
CA ASN A 99 12.68 -4.33 13.90
C ASN A 99 13.49 -3.22 13.20
N GLY A 100 13.75 -2.08 13.89
CA GLY A 100 14.47 -0.93 13.37
C GLY A 100 13.61 0.06 12.54
N GLU A 101 12.31 -0.23 12.38
CA GLU A 101 11.43 0.69 11.65
C GLU A 101 11.17 1.97 12.42
N LYS A 102 11.21 3.08 11.68
CA LYS A 102 10.73 4.39 12.13
C LYS A 102 9.66 4.94 11.22
N ARG A 103 9.64 4.47 9.95
CA ARG A 103 8.72 4.95 8.93
C ARG A 103 7.81 3.81 8.49
N TYR A 104 6.55 4.10 8.42
CA TYR A 104 5.53 3.25 7.81
C TYR A 104 5.00 3.98 6.58
N HIS A 105 5.26 3.40 5.41
CA HIS A 105 4.89 4.01 4.14
C HIS A 105 3.39 3.92 3.89
N GLY A 106 2.86 4.93 3.23
CA GLY A 106 1.46 4.99 2.85
C GLY A 106 1.16 4.21 1.58
N TYR A 107 0.13 4.65 0.88
CA TYR A 107 -0.46 3.96 -0.26
C TYR A 107 -0.28 4.77 -1.56
N CYS A 108 -1.01 4.39 -2.60
CA CYS A 108 -0.98 5.05 -3.90
C CYS A 108 -2.34 5.73 -4.20
N ALA A 109 -2.94 6.40 -3.21
CA ALA A 109 -4.26 7.01 -3.36
C ALA A 109 -4.28 8.13 -4.41
N LEU A 110 -3.21 8.91 -4.47
CA LEU A 110 -3.08 10.00 -5.44
C LEU A 110 -2.63 9.54 -6.83
N GLU A 111 -2.25 8.27 -6.98
CA GLU A 111 -1.89 7.64 -8.25
C GLU A 111 -3.00 6.72 -8.81
N GLY A 112 -4.23 6.84 -8.30
CA GLY A 112 -5.39 6.06 -8.74
C GLY A 112 -5.65 4.78 -7.92
N GLY A 113 -4.95 4.60 -6.82
CA GLY A 113 -5.22 3.55 -5.84
C GLY A 113 -6.53 3.77 -5.09
N ILE A 114 -6.98 2.74 -4.38
CA ILE A 114 -8.20 2.79 -3.58
C ILE A 114 -7.90 3.39 -2.22
N MET A 115 -8.71 4.35 -1.81
CA MET A 115 -8.75 4.91 -0.46
C MET A 115 -10.08 4.52 0.19
N ASP A 116 -10.03 3.81 1.32
CA ASP A 116 -11.24 3.32 2.00
C ASP A 116 -11.36 4.01 3.37
N LEU A 117 -12.15 5.07 3.40
CA LEU A 117 -12.43 5.87 4.60
C LEU A 117 -13.77 5.52 5.26
N GLY A 118 -14.53 4.59 4.65
CA GLY A 118 -15.88 4.22 5.09
C GLY A 118 -16.93 5.31 4.83
N PRO A 119 -18.22 4.97 4.99
CA PRO A 119 -19.33 5.89 4.66
C PRO A 119 -19.73 6.85 5.79
N ASP A 120 -19.26 6.67 7.04
CA ASP A 120 -19.79 7.39 8.20
C ASP A 120 -18.74 8.36 8.80
N PRO A 121 -19.05 9.67 8.90
CA PRO A 121 -18.18 10.65 9.55
C PRO A 121 -18.11 10.49 11.07
N VAL A 122 -18.91 9.59 11.65
CA VAL A 122 -18.99 9.34 13.09
C VAL A 122 -18.25 8.05 13.44
N PRO A 123 -17.23 8.09 14.30
CA PRO A 123 -16.55 6.88 14.74
C PRO A 123 -17.49 6.00 15.58
N ARG A 124 -17.61 4.73 15.19
CA ARG A 124 -18.30 3.72 16.00
C ARG A 124 -17.42 3.28 17.17
N GLU A 125 -18.02 2.76 18.20
CA GLU A 125 -17.29 2.15 19.30
C GLU A 125 -17.84 0.73 19.56
N PRO A 126 -17.10 -0.33 19.21
CA PRO A 126 -15.82 -0.35 18.48
C PRO A 126 -15.92 0.17 17.05
N LEU A 127 -14.79 0.54 16.44
CA LEU A 127 -14.74 0.86 15.01
C LEU A 127 -15.19 -0.35 14.17
N ASP A 128 -15.92 -0.09 13.09
CA ASP A 128 -16.52 -1.12 12.25
C ASP A 128 -16.33 -0.78 10.76
N THR A 129 -15.69 -1.63 9.99
CA THR A 129 -15.39 -1.41 8.55
C THR A 129 -16.62 -1.17 7.68
N ARG A 130 -17.80 -1.55 8.13
CA ARG A 130 -19.05 -1.24 7.41
C ARG A 130 -19.42 0.24 7.47
N TYR A 131 -18.84 1.00 8.39
CA TYR A 131 -19.17 2.39 8.67
C TYR A 131 -17.94 3.29 8.72
N ASN A 132 -16.82 2.77 9.19
CA ASN A 132 -15.63 3.56 9.49
C ASN A 132 -14.46 3.15 8.61
N VAL A 133 -13.38 3.92 8.70
CA VAL A 133 -12.15 3.68 7.95
C VAL A 133 -11.67 2.23 8.10
N HIS A 134 -11.40 1.58 6.97
CA HIS A 134 -11.07 0.16 6.87
C HIS A 134 -9.93 -0.28 7.81
N HIS A 135 -8.87 0.50 7.87
CA HIS A 135 -7.74 0.21 8.76
C HIS A 135 -8.04 0.43 10.24
N GLY A 136 -9.03 1.27 10.56
CA GLY A 136 -9.42 1.59 11.93
C GLY A 136 -9.95 0.37 12.67
N ASP A 137 -10.89 -0.35 12.07
CA ASP A 137 -11.47 -1.57 12.65
C ASP A 137 -10.39 -2.62 12.98
N ARG A 138 -9.49 -2.88 12.02
CA ARG A 138 -8.41 -3.84 12.21
C ARG A 138 -7.45 -3.42 13.31
N SER A 139 -7.08 -2.15 13.34
CA SER A 139 -6.23 -1.61 14.40
C SER A 139 -6.94 -1.61 15.75
N ASP A 140 -8.22 -1.27 15.82
CA ASP A 140 -9.02 -1.28 17.03
C ASP A 140 -9.03 -2.68 17.67
N GLY A 141 -9.31 -3.71 16.86
CA GLY A 141 -9.26 -5.11 17.31
C GLY A 141 -7.87 -5.54 17.79
N VAL A 142 -6.81 -5.20 17.05
CA VAL A 142 -5.44 -5.51 17.45
C VAL A 142 -5.07 -4.80 18.75
N PHE A 143 -5.39 -3.53 18.90
CA PHE A 143 -5.10 -2.80 20.14
C PHE A 143 -5.87 -3.36 21.34
N LYS A 144 -7.18 -3.57 21.20
CA LYS A 144 -8.03 -4.07 22.29
C LYS A 144 -7.67 -5.47 22.78
N TYR A 145 -7.38 -6.38 21.86
CA TYR A 145 -7.28 -7.80 22.20
C TYR A 145 -5.85 -8.34 22.23
N PHE A 146 -4.91 -7.73 21.54
CA PHE A 146 -3.53 -8.22 21.48
C PHE A 146 -2.53 -7.30 22.19
N ILE A 147 -2.61 -5.98 21.97
CA ILE A 147 -1.62 -5.04 22.51
C ILE A 147 -1.97 -4.67 23.95
N THR A 148 -3.14 -4.06 24.18
CA THR A 148 -3.51 -3.53 25.49
C THR A 148 -4.23 -4.54 26.36
N LYS A 149 -4.89 -5.54 25.76
CA LYS A 149 -5.77 -6.51 26.41
C LYS A 149 -6.91 -5.82 27.18
N ASP A 150 -7.31 -4.64 26.72
CA ASP A 150 -8.39 -3.83 27.27
C ASP A 150 -9.48 -3.59 26.19
N LYS A 151 -10.62 -4.26 26.34
CA LYS A 151 -11.76 -4.12 25.42
C LYS A 151 -12.36 -2.71 25.38
N ASN A 152 -12.07 -1.88 26.38
CA ASN A 152 -12.55 -0.50 26.48
C ASN A 152 -11.52 0.50 25.92
N TRP A 153 -10.40 0.02 25.38
CA TRP A 153 -9.40 0.88 24.73
C TRP A 153 -10.02 1.63 23.56
N LYS A 154 -9.89 2.95 23.57
CA LYS A 154 -10.37 3.82 22.49
C LYS A 154 -9.20 4.22 21.61
N LEU A 155 -9.20 3.73 20.38
CA LEU A 155 -8.07 3.84 19.45
C LEU A 155 -7.68 5.30 19.18
N ILE A 156 -8.65 6.20 19.04
CA ILE A 156 -8.43 7.61 18.67
C ILE A 156 -7.98 8.51 19.83
N ASP A 157 -8.10 8.05 21.09
CA ASP A 157 -7.82 8.87 22.28
C ASP A 157 -6.32 8.96 22.61
N HIS A 158 -5.44 8.28 21.85
CA HIS A 158 -4.03 8.13 22.18
C HIS A 158 -3.10 8.78 21.16
N ASP A 159 -1.97 9.31 21.64
CA ASP A 159 -0.90 9.81 20.78
C ASP A 159 0.11 8.69 20.49
N TYR A 160 0.14 8.22 19.25
CA TYR A 160 1.05 7.17 18.78
C TYR A 160 2.39 7.71 18.28
N TYR A 161 2.52 9.01 18.06
CA TYR A 161 3.80 9.66 17.76
C TYR A 161 4.62 9.85 19.04
N LYS A 162 3.94 10.20 20.13
CA LYS A 162 4.52 10.42 21.47
C LYS A 162 3.75 9.63 22.51
N PRO A 163 3.81 8.28 22.47
CA PRO A 163 3.09 7.45 23.40
C PRO A 163 3.60 7.67 24.84
N ASP A 164 2.72 7.54 25.83
CA ASP A 164 3.15 7.45 27.21
C ASP A 164 4.01 6.19 27.44
N GLU A 165 4.68 6.12 28.56
CA GLU A 165 5.62 5.02 28.88
C GLU A 165 4.94 3.65 28.81
N LYS A 166 3.69 3.54 29.30
CA LYS A 166 2.94 2.29 29.28
C LYS A 166 2.62 1.84 27.85
N LEU A 167 2.05 2.73 27.03
CA LEU A 167 1.74 2.44 25.63
C LEU A 167 3.02 2.13 24.84
N TYR A 168 4.10 2.89 25.05
CA TYR A 168 5.39 2.63 24.43
C TYR A 168 5.87 1.20 24.68
N HIS A 169 5.88 0.76 25.95
CA HIS A 169 6.30 -0.60 26.29
C HIS A 169 5.41 -1.67 25.66
N MET A 170 4.09 -1.47 25.62
CA MET A 170 3.17 -2.40 24.96
C MET A 170 3.39 -2.48 23.45
N LEU A 171 3.68 -1.36 22.79
CA LEU A 171 4.01 -1.33 21.36
C LEU A 171 5.33 -2.06 21.08
N MET A 172 6.36 -1.85 21.91
CA MET A 172 7.67 -2.53 21.76
C MET A 172 7.53 -4.04 21.96
N GLU A 173 6.77 -4.49 22.96
CA GLU A 173 6.51 -5.90 23.19
C GLU A 173 5.76 -6.54 22.01
N ALA A 174 4.69 -5.91 21.55
CA ALA A 174 3.92 -6.41 20.41
C ALA A 174 4.74 -6.50 19.13
N SER A 175 5.50 -5.46 18.81
CA SER A 175 6.38 -5.46 17.64
C SER A 175 7.45 -6.57 17.71
N SER A 176 8.06 -6.79 18.89
CA SER A 176 9.06 -7.86 19.05
C SER A 176 8.50 -9.26 18.82
N GLN A 177 7.18 -9.45 18.96
CA GLN A 177 6.53 -10.77 18.79
C GLN A 177 5.91 -10.96 17.39
N TYR A 178 5.46 -9.88 16.75
CA TYR A 178 4.63 -9.97 15.54
C TYR A 178 5.31 -9.44 14.28
N ASP A 179 6.38 -8.65 14.40
CA ASP A 179 7.04 -8.10 13.22
C ASP A 179 7.80 -9.20 12.45
N VAL A 180 7.79 -9.07 11.13
CA VAL A 180 8.44 -10.03 10.24
C VAL A 180 9.95 -10.00 10.45
N SER A 181 10.55 -11.18 10.68
CA SER A 181 12.00 -11.32 10.69
C SER A 181 12.59 -11.10 9.31
N MET A 182 13.69 -10.33 9.25
CA MET A 182 14.50 -10.19 8.04
C MET A 182 15.59 -11.27 7.94
N ASP A 183 15.49 -12.34 8.73
CA ASP A 183 16.42 -13.46 8.69
C ASP A 183 15.81 -14.63 7.92
N PHE A 184 16.34 -14.86 6.72
CA PHE A 184 16.00 -15.95 5.82
C PHE A 184 17.13 -16.96 5.64
N ASP A 185 18.16 -16.93 6.50
CA ASP A 185 19.36 -17.77 6.31
C ASP A 185 19.01 -19.25 6.32
N GLU A 186 18.20 -19.71 7.26
CA GLU A 186 17.74 -21.09 7.33
C GLU A 186 16.87 -21.47 6.12
N PHE A 187 15.90 -20.64 5.77
CA PHE A 187 15.06 -20.83 4.59
C PHE A 187 15.86 -20.98 3.31
N VAL A 188 16.85 -20.09 3.10
CA VAL A 188 17.74 -20.12 1.94
C VAL A 188 18.67 -21.34 1.96
N SER A 189 19.17 -21.73 3.13
CA SER A 189 20.07 -22.89 3.26
C SER A 189 19.38 -24.21 2.89
N HIS A 190 18.06 -24.29 3.05
CA HIS A 190 17.24 -25.44 2.63
C HIS A 190 16.73 -25.33 1.18
N GLY A 191 17.23 -24.37 0.39
CA GLY A 191 16.84 -24.20 -1.00
C GLY A 191 15.47 -23.53 -1.20
N GLY A 192 14.94 -22.91 -0.14
CA GLY A 192 13.63 -22.24 -0.19
C GLY A 192 13.54 -21.17 -1.27
N LYS A 193 12.36 -21.05 -1.88
CA LYS A 193 12.03 -20.07 -2.94
C LYS A 193 10.83 -19.24 -2.52
N LEU A 194 10.89 -17.95 -2.79
CA LEU A 194 9.85 -17.00 -2.42
C LEU A 194 9.43 -16.18 -3.66
N ILE A 195 8.15 -16.22 -3.99
CA ILE A 195 7.53 -15.25 -4.90
C ILE A 195 6.76 -14.26 -4.04
N LEU A 196 7.22 -13.01 -4.04
CA LEU A 196 6.59 -11.89 -3.36
C LEU A 196 5.89 -11.03 -4.41
N PHE A 197 4.70 -10.56 -4.10
CA PHE A 197 3.99 -9.62 -4.96
C PHE A 197 3.24 -8.58 -4.13
N THR A 198 3.03 -7.42 -4.73
CA THR A 198 2.20 -6.34 -4.21
C THR A 198 1.41 -5.69 -5.33
N SER A 199 0.43 -4.88 -5.01
CA SER A 199 -0.36 -4.14 -5.98
C SER A 199 -0.41 -2.66 -5.64
N TRP A 200 -0.34 -1.82 -6.66
CA TRP A 200 -0.48 -0.38 -6.51
C TRP A 200 -1.88 0.06 -6.03
N ASN A 201 -2.89 -0.76 -6.28
CA ASN A 201 -4.28 -0.48 -5.89
C ASN A 201 -4.70 -1.15 -4.56
N ASP A 202 -3.77 -1.80 -3.86
CA ASP A 202 -4.09 -2.44 -2.58
C ASP A 202 -4.40 -1.37 -1.52
N MET A 203 -5.63 -1.41 -0.98
CA MET A 203 -6.06 -0.51 0.08
C MET A 203 -5.81 -1.05 1.49
N SER A 204 -5.36 -2.31 1.61
CA SER A 204 -5.14 -2.97 2.91
C SER A 204 -3.67 -3.12 3.27
N ILE A 205 -2.81 -3.39 2.29
CA ILE A 205 -1.36 -3.55 2.48
C ILE A 205 -0.63 -2.52 1.64
N SER A 206 0.16 -1.67 2.28
CA SER A 206 0.93 -0.65 1.57
C SER A 206 1.95 -1.27 0.62
N PRO A 207 1.88 -0.99 -0.68
CA PRO A 207 2.88 -1.46 -1.64
C PRO A 207 4.27 -0.90 -1.32
N TRP A 208 4.36 0.33 -0.87
CA TRP A 208 5.63 0.96 -0.51
C TRP A 208 6.25 0.36 0.75
N GLN A 209 5.43 -0.15 1.69
CA GLN A 209 5.93 -0.87 2.85
C GLN A 209 6.52 -2.24 2.44
N ILE A 210 5.90 -2.94 1.49
CA ILE A 210 6.44 -4.20 0.95
C ILE A 210 7.75 -3.95 0.19
N ILE A 211 7.82 -2.87 -0.60
CA ILE A 211 9.05 -2.44 -1.27
C ILE A 211 10.16 -2.16 -0.27
N ASN A 212 9.88 -1.45 0.82
CA ASN A 212 10.85 -1.20 1.88
C ASN A 212 11.38 -2.52 2.49
N GLN A 213 10.51 -3.50 2.73
CA GLN A 213 10.91 -4.82 3.21
C GLN A 213 11.79 -5.56 2.20
N TYR A 214 11.41 -5.56 0.92
CA TYR A 214 12.23 -6.12 -0.15
C TYR A 214 13.62 -5.47 -0.22
N GLN A 215 13.69 -4.15 -0.18
CA GLN A 215 14.96 -3.42 -0.22
C GLN A 215 15.86 -3.75 0.98
N LYS A 216 15.29 -3.97 2.17
CA LYS A 216 16.05 -4.44 3.35
C LYS A 216 16.62 -5.84 3.16
N LEU A 217 15.86 -6.75 2.55
CA LEU A 217 16.34 -8.08 2.20
C LEU A 217 17.47 -8.00 1.18
N VAL A 218 17.33 -7.20 0.13
CA VAL A 218 18.37 -6.95 -0.86
C VAL A 218 19.63 -6.34 -0.21
N LYS A 219 19.46 -5.39 0.71
CA LYS A 219 20.58 -4.80 1.46
C LYS A 219 21.30 -5.83 2.32
N LYS A 220 20.57 -6.76 2.96
CA LYS A 220 21.15 -7.82 3.80
C LYS A 220 21.90 -8.87 2.97
N TYR A 221 21.30 -9.35 1.91
CA TYR A 221 21.80 -10.51 1.15
C TYR A 221 22.62 -10.14 -0.09
N GLY A 222 22.53 -8.91 -0.58
CA GLY A 222 22.98 -8.49 -1.89
C GLY A 222 22.04 -8.95 -3.01
N GLN A 223 21.93 -8.17 -4.08
CA GLN A 223 20.96 -8.40 -5.17
C GLN A 223 21.06 -9.82 -5.73
N LYS A 224 22.28 -10.26 -6.10
CA LYS A 224 22.49 -11.59 -6.69
C LYS A 224 21.99 -12.75 -5.83
N LYS A 225 22.21 -12.69 -4.50
CA LYS A 225 21.75 -13.73 -3.58
C LYS A 225 20.24 -13.61 -3.37
N ALA A 226 19.70 -12.40 -3.22
CA ALA A 226 18.26 -12.18 -3.14
C ALA A 226 17.54 -12.76 -4.37
N ASP A 227 18.00 -12.47 -5.58
CA ASP A 227 17.43 -12.99 -6.83
C ASP A 227 17.46 -14.51 -6.96
N SER A 228 18.40 -15.18 -6.25
CA SER A 228 18.49 -16.65 -6.30
C SER A 228 17.39 -17.36 -5.51
N PHE A 229 16.76 -16.70 -4.56
CA PHE A 229 15.71 -17.28 -3.75
C PHE A 229 14.40 -16.47 -3.72
N MET A 230 14.41 -15.22 -4.19
CA MET A 230 13.24 -14.33 -4.12
C MET A 230 13.00 -13.63 -5.46
N LYS A 231 11.74 -13.58 -5.89
CA LYS A 231 11.26 -12.75 -7.00
C LYS A 231 10.14 -11.85 -6.47
N PHE A 232 10.20 -10.57 -6.82
CA PHE A 232 9.23 -9.59 -6.34
C PHE A 232 8.56 -8.90 -7.52
N TYR A 233 7.24 -8.98 -7.58
CA TYR A 233 6.40 -8.42 -8.63
C TYR A 233 5.52 -7.30 -8.10
N CYS A 234 5.32 -6.24 -8.92
CA CYS A 234 4.42 -5.14 -8.65
C CYS A 234 3.30 -5.13 -9.69
N MET A 235 2.07 -5.28 -9.23
CA MET A 235 0.89 -5.43 -10.09
C MET A 235 0.15 -4.10 -10.22
N PRO A 236 -0.13 -3.62 -11.45
CA PRO A 236 -0.75 -2.30 -11.63
C PRO A 236 -2.27 -2.28 -11.37
N SER A 237 -2.98 -3.39 -11.54
CA SER A 237 -4.45 -3.41 -11.54
C SER A 237 -5.11 -4.22 -10.44
N ALA A 238 -4.33 -4.97 -9.66
CA ALA A 238 -4.89 -5.78 -8.59
C ALA A 238 -5.29 -4.93 -7.38
N THR A 239 -6.32 -5.35 -6.68
CA THR A 239 -6.70 -4.85 -5.36
C THR A 239 -6.23 -5.84 -4.28
N HIS A 240 -6.68 -5.68 -3.03
CA HIS A 240 -6.33 -6.63 -1.99
C HIS A 240 -6.87 -8.03 -2.31
N CYS A 241 -5.96 -8.97 -2.62
CA CYS A 241 -6.26 -10.38 -2.96
C CYS A 241 -7.16 -10.64 -4.18
N SER A 242 -7.36 -9.65 -5.07
CA SER A 242 -8.22 -9.80 -6.25
C SER A 242 -7.83 -8.85 -7.39
N GLY A 243 -8.47 -8.98 -8.54
CA GLY A 243 -8.33 -8.09 -9.68
C GLY A 243 -7.38 -8.60 -10.76
N ILE A 244 -6.42 -9.46 -10.41
CA ILE A 244 -5.56 -10.16 -11.38
C ILE A 244 -5.38 -11.62 -10.96
N ARG A 245 -5.53 -12.53 -11.91
CA ARG A 245 -5.31 -13.97 -11.70
C ARG A 245 -3.94 -14.36 -12.26
N MET A 246 -3.14 -15.04 -11.46
CA MET A 246 -1.79 -15.48 -11.78
C MET A 246 -1.60 -16.94 -11.40
N ASP A 247 -0.75 -17.63 -12.14
CA ASP A 247 -0.42 -19.04 -11.88
C ASP A 247 0.84 -19.20 -11.02
N TYR A 248 0.89 -18.44 -9.93
CA TYR A 248 2.08 -18.35 -9.07
C TYR A 248 2.47 -19.69 -8.43
N LEU A 249 1.54 -20.62 -8.24
CA LEU A 249 1.85 -21.96 -7.71
C LEU A 249 2.62 -22.79 -8.72
N GLU A 250 2.24 -22.76 -10.01
CA GLU A 250 2.96 -23.42 -11.08
C GLU A 250 4.35 -22.80 -11.25
N TRP A 251 4.45 -21.48 -11.17
CA TRP A 251 5.76 -20.79 -11.24
C TRP A 251 6.68 -21.19 -10.09
N LEU A 252 6.15 -21.28 -8.88
CA LEU A 252 6.92 -21.67 -7.70
C LEU A 252 7.34 -23.14 -7.76
N ASP A 253 6.43 -24.04 -8.17
CA ASP A 253 6.70 -25.47 -8.32
C ASP A 253 7.80 -25.73 -9.36
N THR A 254 7.69 -25.10 -10.54
CA THR A 254 8.73 -25.15 -11.59
C THR A 254 10.07 -24.67 -11.07
N TRP A 255 10.10 -23.57 -10.34
CA TRP A 255 11.36 -23.05 -9.81
C TRP A 255 11.98 -23.97 -8.75
N CYS A 256 11.17 -24.61 -7.90
CA CYS A 256 11.65 -25.53 -6.88
C CYS A 256 12.09 -26.88 -7.47
N SER A 257 11.34 -27.42 -8.43
CA SER A 257 11.57 -28.78 -8.96
C SER A 257 12.59 -28.84 -10.09
N GLU A 258 12.67 -27.81 -10.93
CA GLU A 258 13.57 -27.76 -12.09
C GLU A 258 14.80 -26.89 -11.87
N GLU A 259 14.93 -26.23 -10.71
CA GLU A 259 15.94 -25.21 -10.40
C GLU A 259 15.96 -24.06 -11.45
N LYS A 260 14.92 -23.98 -12.28
CA LYS A 260 14.75 -23.01 -13.35
C LYS A 260 13.60 -22.07 -13.00
N TYR A 261 13.94 -20.81 -12.83
CA TYR A 261 12.90 -19.79 -12.69
C TYR A 261 12.13 -19.67 -14.00
N PRO A 262 10.79 -19.61 -13.97
CA PRO A 262 9.99 -19.34 -15.17
C PRO A 262 10.46 -18.05 -15.85
N GLU A 263 10.34 -17.98 -17.17
CA GLU A 263 10.87 -16.88 -18.00
C GLU A 263 10.46 -15.50 -17.50
N GLU A 264 11.26 -14.49 -17.83
CA GLU A 264 11.14 -13.11 -17.30
C GLU A 264 9.77 -12.46 -17.56
N THR A 265 9.05 -12.90 -18.61
CA THR A 265 7.71 -12.38 -18.89
C THR A 265 6.65 -13.39 -18.47
N LEU A 266 6.10 -13.18 -17.30
CA LEU A 266 4.92 -13.87 -16.83
C LEU A 266 3.69 -12.99 -17.06
N TYR A 267 2.54 -13.61 -17.35
CA TYR A 267 1.30 -12.87 -17.60
C TYR A 267 0.29 -13.15 -16.49
N GLY A 268 -0.36 -12.09 -16.04
CA GLY A 268 -1.58 -12.15 -15.25
C GLY A 268 -2.80 -11.88 -16.13
N VAL A 269 -3.95 -12.40 -15.76
CA VAL A 269 -5.23 -12.11 -16.42
C VAL A 269 -6.02 -11.14 -15.56
N ILE A 270 -6.33 -9.98 -16.12
CA ILE A 270 -7.15 -8.95 -15.45
C ILE A 270 -8.58 -9.47 -15.37
N GLU A 271 -9.09 -9.68 -14.16
CA GLU A 271 -10.41 -10.31 -13.98
C GLU A 271 -11.56 -9.50 -14.57
N LYS A 272 -11.47 -8.17 -14.53
CA LYS A 272 -12.51 -7.26 -15.04
C LYS A 272 -12.66 -7.32 -16.55
N THR A 273 -11.57 -7.45 -17.29
CA THR A 273 -11.55 -7.36 -18.76
C THR A 273 -11.29 -8.70 -19.44
N GLY A 274 -10.74 -9.67 -18.73
CA GLY A 274 -10.20 -10.90 -19.30
C GLY A 274 -8.91 -10.68 -20.10
N GLY A 275 -8.36 -9.46 -20.11
CA GLY A 275 -7.12 -9.12 -20.79
C GLY A 275 -5.89 -9.66 -20.04
N GLU A 276 -4.81 -9.88 -20.79
CA GLU A 276 -3.52 -10.30 -20.25
C GLU A 276 -2.63 -9.08 -20.01
N MET A 277 -1.88 -9.10 -18.89
CA MET A 277 -0.89 -8.08 -18.59
C MET A 277 0.42 -8.74 -18.16
N PRO A 278 1.58 -8.32 -18.71
CA PRO A 278 2.85 -8.85 -18.25
C PRO A 278 3.11 -8.45 -16.79
N MET A 279 3.72 -9.38 -16.04
CA MET A 279 4.11 -9.15 -14.66
C MET A 279 5.50 -8.52 -14.64
N ALA A 280 5.60 -7.30 -14.12
CA ALA A 280 6.86 -6.60 -13.96
C ALA A 280 7.51 -6.92 -12.62
N THR A 281 8.77 -7.39 -12.63
CA THR A 281 9.57 -7.43 -11.40
C THR A 281 9.84 -6.00 -10.91
N PHE A 282 9.98 -5.82 -9.61
CA PHE A 282 10.31 -4.51 -9.02
C PHE A 282 11.60 -3.95 -9.63
N LEU A 283 11.49 -2.85 -9.90
CA LEU A 283 11.54 -1.56 -10.48
C LEU A 283 10.86 -1.46 -11.85
N GLY A 284 10.43 -2.55 -12.45
CA GLY A 284 9.75 -2.53 -13.75
C GLY A 284 8.30 -2.05 -13.63
N TRP A 285 7.81 -1.55 -14.73
CA TRP A 285 6.41 -1.20 -14.94
C TRP A 285 5.98 -1.57 -16.35
N VAL A 286 4.70 -1.76 -16.56
CA VAL A 286 4.14 -2.22 -17.82
C VAL A 286 3.92 -1.04 -18.75
N LYS A 287 4.52 -1.11 -19.96
CA LYS A 287 4.43 -0.08 -21.00
C LYS A 287 3.75 -0.66 -22.24
N TYR A 288 2.75 0.03 -22.74
CA TYR A 288 2.09 -0.34 -23.98
C TYR A 288 2.98 -0.03 -25.18
N LYS A 289 2.99 -0.94 -26.16
CA LYS A 289 3.71 -0.80 -27.44
C LYS A 289 2.75 -0.50 -28.58
N ASP A 290 1.94 -1.48 -28.91
CA ASP A 290 0.95 -1.42 -29.98
C ASP A 290 0.01 -2.64 -29.93
N GLY A 291 -1.03 -2.66 -30.75
CA GLY A 291 -1.91 -3.81 -30.94
C GLY A 291 -3.18 -3.79 -30.11
N ASP A 292 -3.62 -4.97 -29.68
CA ASP A 292 -4.82 -5.15 -28.87
C ASP A 292 -4.49 -5.01 -27.37
N PRO A 293 -5.00 -4.01 -26.66
CA PRO A 293 -4.74 -3.82 -25.22
C PRO A 293 -5.15 -4.99 -24.33
N LEU A 294 -5.96 -5.93 -24.84
CA LEU A 294 -6.33 -7.14 -24.10
C LEU A 294 -5.29 -8.26 -24.20
N LYS A 295 -4.23 -8.08 -24.98
CA LYS A 295 -3.18 -9.07 -25.16
C LYS A 295 -1.89 -8.67 -24.46
N GLY A 296 -1.34 -9.53 -23.64
CA GLY A 296 -0.09 -9.30 -22.94
C GLY A 296 1.09 -8.99 -23.88
N THR A 297 1.07 -9.53 -25.13
CA THR A 297 2.07 -9.25 -26.18
C THR A 297 2.07 -7.81 -26.68
N SER A 298 1.01 -7.04 -26.40
CA SER A 298 0.92 -5.62 -26.73
C SER A 298 1.71 -4.71 -25.79
N TYR A 299 2.32 -5.29 -24.77
CA TYR A 299 3.08 -4.58 -23.75
C TYR A 299 4.53 -5.05 -23.70
N GLU A 300 5.34 -4.27 -23.03
CA GLU A 300 6.70 -4.61 -22.60
C GLU A 300 6.91 -4.17 -21.14
N VAL A 301 7.89 -4.75 -20.47
CA VAL A 301 8.32 -4.25 -19.15
C VAL A 301 9.38 -3.19 -19.36
N SER A 302 9.12 -1.98 -18.86
CA SER A 302 10.08 -0.88 -18.83
C SER A 302 10.69 -0.76 -17.43
N TYR A 303 11.98 -0.43 -17.37
CA TYR A 303 12.73 -0.11 -16.15
C TYR A 303 13.13 1.38 -16.10
N GLU A 304 12.51 2.19 -16.95
CA GLU A 304 12.73 3.63 -16.96
C GLU A 304 12.01 4.28 -15.77
N ILE A 305 12.78 4.81 -14.83
CA ILE A 305 12.26 5.50 -13.64
C ILE A 305 12.63 6.97 -13.74
N PRO A 306 11.73 7.92 -13.43
CA PRO A 306 12.05 9.32 -13.44
C PRO A 306 13.26 9.65 -12.56
N GLU A 307 14.13 10.55 -13.04
CA GLU A 307 15.28 11.04 -12.27
C GLU A 307 14.82 11.67 -10.95
N GLY A 308 15.54 11.39 -9.87
CA GLY A 308 15.21 11.89 -8.53
C GLY A 308 14.04 11.21 -7.83
N PHE A 309 13.44 10.16 -8.43
CA PHE A 309 12.32 9.46 -7.80
C PHE A 309 12.64 8.97 -6.39
N PHE A 310 13.79 8.32 -6.21
CA PHE A 310 14.21 7.76 -4.92
C PHE A 310 14.71 8.81 -3.94
N ASP A 311 15.09 10.00 -4.37
CA ASP A 311 15.51 11.10 -3.47
C ASP A 311 14.34 11.56 -2.59
N ASN A 312 13.11 11.40 -3.08
CA ASN A 312 11.88 11.75 -2.38
C ASN A 312 11.30 10.57 -1.55
N PHE A 313 11.97 9.40 -1.57
CA PHE A 313 11.47 8.17 -0.96
C PHE A 313 12.11 7.86 0.41
N ALA A 314 13.12 8.63 0.83
CA ALA A 314 13.89 8.42 2.06
C ALA A 314 13.16 8.88 3.34
#